data_ae7482f63e6f2f540cb9dc6917a92aa4
#
_entry.id   ae7482f63e6f2f540cb9dc6917a92aa4
#
_cell.length_a   1.000
_cell.length_b   1.000
_cell.length_c   1.000
_cell.angle_alpha   90.00
_cell.angle_beta   90.00
_cell.angle_gamma   90.00
#
_symmetry.space_group_name_H-M   'P 1'
#
loop_
_entity.id
_entity.type
_entity.pdbx_description
1 polymer ?
#
loop_
_entity_poly.entity_id
_entity_poly.type
_entity_poly.pdbx_seq_one_letter_code
_entity_poly.pdbx_strand_id
1 'polypeptide(L)'
;VMALRAKRTGIAHPAFTDMPILFRDGNPKPIPGYKARMDAARTMYHELSPETAEFIDFMQDNELFDVESRPGKMSGGYMTSLPTYKAPFIFANWNNTSADVDVLTHECGHAFEGYVAERDPKIPADLECPGMESAEIHSMAMEFLTAPWHHLLFGKDTDKYALLHAEDSFLFLAYGCAVDEFQHIMYQNPDLTPDQRNQTWLELEHKY
;
A
#
# COMPACT_ATOMS: atom_id res chain seq x y z
N VAL A 1 9.60 -12.16 12.71
CA VAL A 1 8.42 -12.39 11.89
C VAL A 1 8.43 -13.80 11.30
N MET A 2 9.41 -14.19 10.48
CA MET A 2 9.44 -15.47 9.76
C MET A 2 9.30 -16.70 10.69
N ALA A 3 9.98 -16.73 11.83
CA ALA A 3 9.85 -17.83 12.82
C ALA A 3 8.42 -17.93 13.40
N LEU A 4 7.75 -16.81 13.63
CA LEU A 4 6.35 -16.78 14.09
C LEU A 4 5.40 -17.25 12.99
N ARG A 5 5.63 -16.85 11.75
CA ARG A 5 4.87 -17.29 10.57
C ARG A 5 5.01 -18.79 10.35
N ALA A 6 6.23 -19.33 10.42
CA ALA A 6 6.49 -20.78 10.34
C ALA A 6 5.72 -21.57 11.41
N LYS A 7 5.71 -21.08 12.65
CA LYS A 7 4.95 -21.69 13.76
C LYS A 7 3.44 -21.63 13.51
N ARG A 8 2.92 -20.52 13.00
CA ARG A 8 1.49 -20.31 12.74
C ARG A 8 0.98 -21.15 11.56
N THR A 9 1.76 -21.24 10.49
CA THR A 9 1.39 -22.01 9.29
C THR A 9 1.69 -23.50 9.42
N GLY A 10 2.66 -23.88 10.27
CA GLY A 10 3.20 -25.23 10.36
C GLY A 10 4.22 -25.56 9.26
N ILE A 11 4.67 -24.57 8.48
CA ILE A 11 5.66 -24.72 7.40
C ILE A 11 7.01 -24.22 7.93
N ALA A 12 7.88 -25.16 8.35
CA ALA A 12 9.16 -24.82 8.96
C ALA A 12 10.17 -24.23 7.96
N HIS A 13 10.14 -24.71 6.72
CA HIS A 13 11.04 -24.29 5.64
C HIS A 13 10.20 -23.95 4.40
N PRO A 14 9.63 -22.73 4.32
CA PRO A 14 8.76 -22.36 3.21
C PRO A 14 9.56 -22.27 1.91
N ALA A 15 9.03 -22.91 0.86
CA ALA A 15 9.46 -22.65 -0.50
C ALA A 15 8.85 -21.34 -1.00
N PHE A 16 9.33 -20.82 -2.13
CA PHE A 16 8.77 -19.61 -2.73
C PHE A 16 7.25 -19.71 -2.96
N THR A 17 6.76 -20.87 -3.35
CA THR A 17 5.33 -21.15 -3.55
C THR A 17 4.50 -21.13 -2.26
N ASP A 18 5.14 -21.24 -1.10
CA ASP A 18 4.47 -21.23 0.20
C ASP A 18 4.37 -19.82 0.81
N MET A 19 5.10 -18.85 0.24
CA MET A 19 5.15 -17.48 0.75
C MET A 19 3.76 -16.81 0.86
N PRO A 20 2.80 -17.07 -0.05
CA PRO A 20 1.45 -16.54 0.08
C PRO A 20 0.60 -17.19 1.17
N ILE A 21 1.07 -18.30 1.80
CA ILE A 21 0.34 -18.97 2.89
C ILE A 21 0.70 -18.29 4.21
N LEU A 22 -0.18 -17.45 4.72
CA LEU A 22 0.07 -16.63 5.91
C LEU A 22 -0.61 -17.22 7.15
N PHE A 23 -1.71 -17.95 6.97
CA PHE A 23 -2.47 -18.63 8.04
C PHE A 23 -2.89 -20.02 7.58
N ARG A 24 -2.81 -21.00 8.50
CA ARG A 24 -3.14 -22.39 8.21
C ARG A 24 -4.61 -22.60 7.82
N ASP A 25 -5.50 -21.79 8.40
CA ASP A 25 -6.95 -21.83 8.18
C ASP A 25 -7.43 -20.80 7.14
N GLY A 26 -6.49 -20.26 6.37
CA GLY A 26 -6.74 -19.27 5.31
C GLY A 26 -6.41 -17.84 5.70
N ASN A 27 -5.93 -17.10 4.72
CA ASN A 27 -5.59 -15.68 4.87
C ASN A 27 -6.84 -14.82 5.12
N PRO A 28 -6.71 -13.64 5.75
CA PRO A 28 -7.81 -12.71 5.91
C PRO A 28 -8.35 -12.28 4.56
N LYS A 29 -9.67 -12.17 4.47
CA LYS A 29 -10.37 -11.72 3.26
C LYS A 29 -11.24 -10.51 3.58
N PRO A 30 -11.20 -9.46 2.76
CA PRO A 30 -12.12 -8.35 2.92
C PRO A 30 -13.56 -8.76 2.59
N ILE A 31 -14.51 -7.95 3.04
CA ILE A 31 -15.92 -8.10 2.65
C ILE A 31 -16.06 -8.09 1.13
N PRO A 32 -16.96 -8.89 0.56
CA PRO A 32 -17.08 -9.01 -0.88
C PRO A 32 -17.78 -7.79 -1.51
N GLY A 33 -17.40 -7.49 -2.73
CA GLY A 33 -18.05 -6.51 -3.59
C GLY A 33 -17.49 -5.09 -3.46
N TYR A 34 -17.33 -4.46 -4.62
CA TYR A 34 -16.82 -3.09 -4.75
C TYR A 34 -17.62 -2.09 -3.91
N LYS A 35 -18.96 -2.07 -4.11
CA LYS A 35 -19.81 -1.11 -3.43
C LYS A 35 -19.72 -1.21 -1.90
N ALA A 36 -19.74 -2.42 -1.35
CA ALA A 36 -19.67 -2.61 0.10
C ALA A 36 -18.35 -2.08 0.69
N ARG A 37 -17.23 -2.30 0.00
CA ARG A 37 -15.93 -1.78 0.42
C ARG A 37 -15.86 -0.26 0.33
N MET A 38 -16.42 0.33 -0.73
CA MET A 38 -16.43 1.78 -0.89
C MET A 38 -17.37 2.46 0.13
N ASP A 39 -18.50 1.84 0.47
CA ASP A 39 -19.39 2.31 1.54
C ASP A 39 -18.67 2.25 2.91
N ALA A 40 -17.94 1.16 3.18
CA ALA A 40 -17.13 1.02 4.40
C ALA A 40 -15.99 2.05 4.45
N ALA A 41 -15.29 2.27 3.33
CA ALA A 41 -14.26 3.31 3.21
C ALA A 41 -14.85 4.71 3.46
N ARG A 42 -16.00 5.03 2.89
CA ARG A 42 -16.70 6.30 3.13
C ARG A 42 -16.96 6.51 4.62
N THR A 43 -17.51 5.50 5.30
CA THR A 43 -17.73 5.55 6.75
C THR A 43 -16.42 5.80 7.51
N MET A 44 -15.39 5.04 7.19
CA MET A 44 -14.06 5.14 7.81
C MET A 44 -13.46 6.54 7.69
N TYR A 45 -13.46 7.11 6.49
CA TYR A 45 -12.89 8.44 6.24
C TYR A 45 -13.76 9.57 6.81
N HIS A 46 -15.07 9.39 6.89
CA HIS A 46 -15.98 10.33 7.57
C HIS A 46 -15.74 10.40 9.07
N GLU A 47 -15.42 9.27 9.69
CA GLU A 47 -15.16 9.22 11.15
C GLU A 47 -13.72 9.59 11.49
N LEU A 48 -12.78 9.53 10.52
CA LEU A 48 -11.39 9.87 10.74
C LEU A 48 -11.18 11.37 10.94
N SER A 49 -11.68 12.21 10.01
CA SER A 49 -11.67 13.67 10.16
C SER A 49 -12.64 14.34 9.18
N PRO A 50 -13.03 15.62 9.43
CA PRO A 50 -13.81 16.41 8.48
C PRO A 50 -13.15 16.53 7.10
N GLU A 51 -11.82 16.68 7.08
CA GLU A 51 -11.04 16.85 5.85
C GLU A 51 -11.02 15.56 5.01
N THR A 52 -10.86 14.42 5.67
CA THR A 52 -10.92 13.12 4.98
C THR A 52 -12.33 12.75 4.57
N ALA A 53 -13.37 13.23 5.27
CA ALA A 53 -14.76 13.09 4.86
C ALA A 53 -15.04 13.85 3.55
N GLU A 54 -14.62 15.11 3.46
CA GLU A 54 -14.74 15.91 2.24
C GLU A 54 -13.99 15.26 1.06
N PHE A 55 -12.77 14.80 1.32
CA PHE A 55 -11.94 14.12 0.33
C PHE A 55 -12.61 12.87 -0.23
N ILE A 56 -13.07 11.94 0.64
CA ILE A 56 -13.63 10.67 0.16
C ILE A 56 -14.97 10.87 -0.56
N ASP A 57 -15.76 11.85 -0.14
CA ASP A 57 -16.99 12.23 -0.85
C ASP A 57 -16.66 12.77 -2.23
N PHE A 58 -15.69 13.68 -2.34
CA PHE A 58 -15.21 14.19 -3.63
C PHE A 58 -14.75 13.07 -4.55
N MET A 59 -13.93 12.15 -4.04
CA MET A 59 -13.41 11.03 -4.82
C MET A 59 -14.51 10.09 -5.34
N GLN A 60 -15.47 9.74 -4.48
CA GLN A 60 -16.54 8.81 -4.84
C GLN A 60 -17.62 9.46 -5.72
N ASP A 61 -18.00 10.70 -5.43
CA ASP A 61 -19.03 11.41 -6.17
C ASP A 61 -18.60 11.79 -7.59
N ASN A 62 -17.28 11.87 -7.83
CA ASN A 62 -16.70 12.13 -9.15
C ASN A 62 -16.13 10.86 -9.83
N GLU A 63 -16.40 9.66 -9.30
CA GLU A 63 -15.97 8.38 -9.88
C GLU A 63 -14.44 8.27 -10.10
N LEU A 64 -13.64 8.79 -9.17
CA LEU A 64 -12.18 8.88 -9.29
C LEU A 64 -11.44 7.59 -8.84
N PHE A 65 -12.13 6.45 -8.90
CA PHE A 65 -11.59 5.12 -8.60
C PHE A 65 -11.81 4.16 -9.77
N ASP A 66 -10.75 3.64 -10.35
CA ASP A 66 -10.79 2.47 -11.23
C ASP A 66 -10.00 1.32 -10.60
N VAL A 67 -10.63 0.59 -9.69
CA VAL A 67 -9.94 -0.41 -8.86
C VAL A 67 -10.29 -1.86 -9.18
N GLU A 68 -11.33 -2.13 -9.96
CA GLU A 68 -11.71 -3.49 -10.31
C GLU A 68 -10.85 -4.08 -11.44
N SER A 69 -10.42 -5.32 -11.27
CA SER A 69 -9.70 -6.06 -12.30
C SER A 69 -10.62 -6.44 -13.46
N ARG A 70 -10.10 -6.35 -14.70
CA ARG A 70 -10.80 -6.79 -15.92
C ARG A 70 -9.81 -7.21 -17.00
N PRO A 71 -10.21 -8.04 -17.96
CA PRO A 71 -9.36 -8.41 -19.10
C PRO A 71 -8.86 -7.19 -19.87
N GLY A 72 -7.56 -7.18 -20.20
CA GLY A 72 -6.92 -6.09 -20.93
C GLY A 72 -6.54 -4.86 -20.09
N LYS A 73 -6.87 -4.82 -18.81
CA LYS A 73 -6.42 -3.77 -17.88
C LYS A 73 -4.95 -3.98 -17.51
N MET A 74 -4.16 -2.92 -17.52
CA MET A 74 -2.76 -2.96 -17.08
C MET A 74 -2.69 -3.39 -15.60
N SER A 75 -1.70 -4.20 -15.24
CA SER A 75 -1.47 -4.60 -13.85
C SER A 75 -0.89 -3.45 -13.01
N GLY A 76 -0.97 -3.58 -11.69
CA GLY A 76 -0.45 -2.60 -10.73
C GLY A 76 -1.54 -1.77 -10.07
N GLY A 77 -1.10 -0.88 -9.19
CA GLY A 77 -1.90 0.14 -8.51
C GLY A 77 -1.08 1.41 -8.38
N TYR A 78 -1.72 2.55 -8.47
CA TYR A 78 -1.10 3.86 -8.28
C TYR A 78 -2.15 4.95 -8.11
N MET A 79 -1.76 6.03 -7.46
CA MET A 79 -2.44 7.31 -7.54
C MET A 79 -1.78 8.20 -8.61
N THR A 80 -2.56 8.98 -9.30
CA THR A 80 -2.10 10.06 -10.18
C THR A 80 -3.00 11.28 -10.06
N SER A 81 -2.46 12.45 -10.32
CA SER A 81 -3.22 13.69 -10.35
C SER A 81 -3.73 14.02 -11.76
N LEU A 82 -4.90 14.64 -11.80
CA LEU A 82 -5.48 15.28 -12.97
C LEU A 82 -5.44 16.81 -12.75
N PRO A 83 -4.31 17.50 -13.00
CA PRO A 83 -4.06 18.86 -12.51
C PRO A 83 -5.11 19.87 -12.96
N THR A 84 -5.59 19.76 -14.21
CA THR A 84 -6.64 20.64 -14.75
C THR A 84 -7.93 20.60 -13.93
N TYR A 85 -8.22 19.46 -13.31
CA TYR A 85 -9.43 19.23 -12.51
C TYR A 85 -9.15 19.32 -11.01
N LYS A 86 -7.89 19.48 -10.60
CA LYS A 86 -7.45 19.39 -9.20
C LYS A 86 -8.01 18.13 -8.54
N ALA A 87 -7.86 17.03 -9.23
CA ALA A 87 -8.48 15.76 -8.86
C ALA A 87 -7.45 14.63 -8.88
N PRO A 88 -7.17 14.00 -7.74
CA PRO A 88 -6.44 12.73 -7.72
C PRO A 88 -7.31 11.62 -8.31
N PHE A 89 -6.67 10.63 -8.90
CA PHE A 89 -7.31 9.45 -9.47
C PHE A 89 -6.58 8.20 -9.00
N ILE A 90 -7.32 7.19 -8.55
CA ILE A 90 -6.77 5.92 -8.07
C ILE A 90 -7.06 4.81 -9.07
N PHE A 91 -5.99 4.19 -9.55
CA PHE A 91 -6.02 3.01 -10.40
C PHE A 91 -5.51 1.79 -9.61
N ALA A 92 -6.21 0.67 -9.67
CA ALA A 92 -5.79 -0.57 -9.01
C ALA A 92 -6.37 -1.80 -9.71
N ASN A 93 -6.06 -2.99 -9.19
CA ASN A 93 -6.56 -4.26 -9.70
C ASN A 93 -6.95 -5.19 -8.54
N TRP A 94 -8.09 -4.91 -7.92
CA TRP A 94 -8.60 -5.71 -6.81
C TRP A 94 -8.87 -7.16 -7.22
N ASN A 95 -8.46 -8.07 -6.36
CA ASN A 95 -8.54 -9.52 -6.59
C ASN A 95 -9.16 -10.31 -5.41
N ASN A 96 -9.81 -9.61 -4.48
CA ASN A 96 -10.44 -10.15 -3.27
C ASN A 96 -9.46 -10.75 -2.25
N THR A 97 -8.24 -10.22 -2.18
CA THR A 97 -7.29 -10.47 -1.10
C THR A 97 -7.21 -9.28 -0.15
N SER A 98 -6.50 -9.44 0.98
CA SER A 98 -6.25 -8.34 1.93
C SER A 98 -5.54 -7.16 1.26
N ALA A 99 -4.71 -7.42 0.27
CA ALA A 99 -3.99 -6.39 -0.49
C ALA A 99 -4.93 -5.36 -1.16
N ASP A 100 -6.18 -5.70 -1.42
CA ASP A 100 -7.15 -4.73 -1.94
C ASP A 100 -7.40 -3.58 -0.96
N VAL A 101 -7.36 -3.88 0.35
CA VAL A 101 -7.53 -2.87 1.41
C VAL A 101 -6.24 -2.10 1.65
N ASP A 102 -5.09 -2.80 1.63
CA ASP A 102 -3.78 -2.16 1.71
C ASP A 102 -3.65 -1.11 0.60
N VAL A 103 -3.92 -1.49 -0.64
CA VAL A 103 -3.91 -0.56 -1.80
C VAL A 103 -4.93 0.56 -1.64
N LEU A 104 -6.15 0.27 -1.17
CA LEU A 104 -7.17 1.31 -0.99
C LEU A 104 -6.70 2.39 -0.01
N THR A 105 -6.22 1.99 1.17
CA THR A 105 -5.81 2.95 2.21
C THR A 105 -4.50 3.65 1.85
N HIS A 106 -3.57 2.93 1.24
CA HIS A 106 -2.29 3.46 0.75
C HIS A 106 -2.49 4.54 -0.34
N GLU A 107 -3.19 4.17 -1.42
CA GLU A 107 -3.42 5.11 -2.51
C GLU A 107 -4.31 6.29 -2.09
N CYS A 108 -5.25 6.09 -1.16
CA CYS A 108 -5.99 7.19 -0.56
C CYS A 108 -5.10 8.12 0.28
N GLY A 109 -3.99 7.62 0.85
CA GLY A 109 -3.01 8.47 1.53
C GLY A 109 -2.31 9.42 0.56
N HIS A 110 -1.83 8.91 -0.57
CA HIS A 110 -1.30 9.74 -1.66
C HIS A 110 -2.34 10.70 -2.23
N ALA A 111 -3.56 10.19 -2.48
CA ALA A 111 -4.64 10.98 -3.05
C ALA A 111 -5.09 12.11 -2.11
N PHE A 112 -5.11 11.87 -0.80
CA PHE A 112 -5.46 12.89 0.18
C PHE A 112 -4.39 13.98 0.26
N GLU A 113 -3.12 13.62 0.21
CA GLU A 113 -2.02 14.57 0.14
C GLU A 113 -2.16 15.46 -1.10
N GLY A 114 -2.29 14.87 -2.30
CA GLY A 114 -2.46 15.62 -3.55
C GLY A 114 -3.74 16.47 -3.54
N TYR A 115 -4.85 15.95 -3.00
CA TYR A 115 -6.11 16.69 -2.86
C TYR A 115 -5.95 17.97 -2.05
N VAL A 116 -5.19 17.90 -0.96
CA VAL A 116 -4.92 19.05 -0.08
C VAL A 116 -3.92 20.01 -0.73
N ALA A 117 -2.82 19.49 -1.29
CA ALA A 117 -1.75 20.29 -1.90
C ALA A 117 -2.26 21.11 -3.09
N GLU A 118 -3.01 20.49 -4.00
CA GLU A 118 -3.57 21.17 -5.20
C GLU A 118 -4.59 22.27 -4.88
N ARG A 119 -5.13 22.29 -3.66
CA ARG A 119 -6.11 23.28 -3.18
C ARG A 119 -5.53 24.38 -2.32
N ASP A 120 -4.30 24.21 -1.84
CA ASP A 120 -3.62 25.26 -1.08
C ASP A 120 -2.95 26.26 -2.03
N PRO A 121 -3.43 27.51 -2.11
CA PRO A 121 -2.88 28.52 -3.02
C PRO A 121 -1.45 28.96 -2.66
N LYS A 122 -0.92 28.50 -1.53
CA LYS A 122 0.46 28.79 -1.10
C LYS A 122 1.45 27.77 -1.64
N ILE A 123 0.97 26.63 -2.15
CA ILE A 123 1.80 25.58 -2.72
C ILE A 123 1.89 25.80 -4.24
N PRO A 124 3.07 26.12 -4.79
CA PRO A 124 3.25 26.19 -6.24
C PRO A 124 3.05 24.81 -6.87
N ALA A 125 2.55 24.77 -8.10
CA ALA A 125 2.29 23.53 -8.83
C ALA A 125 3.51 22.60 -8.91
N ASP A 126 4.72 23.14 -9.00
CA ASP A 126 5.97 22.36 -9.03
C ASP A 126 6.30 21.68 -7.67
N LEU A 127 5.59 22.03 -6.60
CA LEU A 127 5.78 21.50 -5.24
C LEU A 127 4.56 20.75 -4.71
N GLU A 128 3.53 20.56 -5.51
CA GLU A 128 2.32 19.81 -5.13
C GLU A 128 2.60 18.30 -4.95
N CYS A 129 3.65 17.78 -5.59
CA CYS A 129 4.06 16.39 -5.43
C CYS A 129 5.29 16.33 -4.52
N PRO A 130 5.24 15.58 -3.41
CA PRO A 130 6.40 15.39 -2.56
C PRO A 130 7.49 14.61 -3.30
N GLY A 131 8.76 14.78 -2.89
CA GLY A 131 9.86 13.96 -3.40
C GLY A 131 9.68 12.49 -3.04
N MET A 132 10.36 11.61 -3.78
CA MET A 132 10.27 10.14 -3.59
C MET A 132 10.57 9.70 -2.16
N GLU A 133 11.44 10.41 -1.45
CA GLU A 133 11.82 10.10 -0.07
C GLU A 133 10.70 10.34 0.96
N SER A 134 9.74 11.20 0.64
CA SER A 134 8.65 11.56 1.56
C SER A 134 7.26 11.13 1.11
N ALA A 135 7.12 10.66 -0.12
CA ALA A 135 5.82 10.27 -0.68
C ALA A 135 5.11 9.20 0.18
N GLU A 136 5.86 8.19 0.64
CA GLU A 136 5.30 7.08 1.41
C GLU A 136 4.98 7.42 2.88
N ILE A 137 5.34 8.60 3.37
CA ILE A 137 4.90 9.07 4.70
C ILE A 137 3.38 9.18 4.74
N HIS A 138 2.77 9.73 3.70
CA HIS A 138 1.32 9.95 3.62
C HIS A 138 0.56 8.66 3.42
N SER A 139 1.01 7.82 2.49
CA SER A 139 0.38 6.55 2.15
C SER A 139 0.46 5.54 3.29
N MET A 140 1.65 5.27 3.82
CA MET A 140 1.82 4.33 4.92
C MET A 140 1.20 4.83 6.23
N ALA A 141 1.22 6.14 6.50
CA ALA A 141 0.52 6.70 7.66
C ALA A 141 -0.99 6.47 7.56
N MET A 142 -1.59 6.63 6.38
CA MET A 142 -3.03 6.43 6.18
C MET A 142 -3.44 4.98 6.43
N GLU A 143 -2.63 4.00 6.04
CA GLU A 143 -2.87 2.59 6.37
C GLU A 143 -3.02 2.36 7.89
N PHE A 144 -2.17 2.99 8.70
CA PHE A 144 -2.21 2.87 10.17
C PHE A 144 -3.29 3.74 10.81
N LEU A 145 -3.52 4.94 10.30
CA LEU A 145 -4.56 5.84 10.82
C LEU A 145 -5.95 5.24 10.66
N THR A 146 -6.18 4.46 9.61
CA THR A 146 -7.46 3.78 9.34
C THR A 146 -7.65 2.47 10.10
N ALA A 147 -6.64 1.98 10.83
CA ALA A 147 -6.69 0.71 11.55
C ALA A 147 -7.89 0.53 12.50
N PRO A 148 -8.39 1.55 13.23
CA PRO A 148 -9.56 1.40 14.08
C PRO A 148 -10.83 0.96 13.34
N TRP A 149 -10.92 1.20 12.04
CA TRP A 149 -12.08 0.88 11.19
C TRP A 149 -11.91 -0.37 10.33
N HIS A 150 -10.78 -1.05 10.40
CA HIS A 150 -10.56 -2.27 9.61
C HIS A 150 -11.63 -3.35 9.86
N HIS A 151 -12.31 -3.31 11.01
CA HIS A 151 -13.44 -4.20 11.30
C HIS A 151 -14.62 -4.04 10.31
N LEU A 152 -14.80 -2.87 9.71
CA LEU A 152 -15.80 -2.62 8.67
C LEU A 152 -15.46 -3.35 7.37
N LEU A 153 -14.17 -3.58 7.12
CA LEU A 153 -13.65 -4.19 5.90
C LEU A 153 -13.36 -5.69 6.04
N PHE A 154 -13.01 -6.16 7.23
CA PHE A 154 -12.60 -7.56 7.44
C PHE A 154 -13.53 -8.36 8.37
N GLY A 155 -14.43 -7.71 9.11
CA GLY A 155 -15.34 -8.40 10.03
C GLY A 155 -14.61 -9.35 10.98
N LYS A 156 -14.89 -10.65 10.90
CA LYS A 156 -14.26 -11.68 11.75
C LYS A 156 -12.74 -11.87 11.48
N ASP A 157 -12.24 -11.44 10.36
CA ASP A 157 -10.84 -11.59 9.97
C ASP A 157 -9.98 -10.36 10.36
N THR A 158 -10.55 -9.39 11.07
CA THR A 158 -9.89 -8.13 11.46
C THR A 158 -8.57 -8.37 12.20
N ASP A 159 -8.54 -9.24 13.21
CA ASP A 159 -7.33 -9.52 14.00
C ASP A 159 -6.25 -10.21 13.14
N LYS A 160 -6.66 -11.07 12.22
CA LYS A 160 -5.72 -11.70 11.27
C LYS A 160 -5.10 -10.67 10.34
N TYR A 161 -5.91 -9.73 9.85
CA TYR A 161 -5.43 -8.66 8.99
C TYR A 161 -4.50 -7.72 9.75
N ALA A 162 -4.85 -7.29 10.95
CA ALA A 162 -4.01 -6.43 11.77
C ALA A 162 -2.62 -7.05 12.06
N LEU A 163 -2.58 -8.36 12.35
CA LEU A 163 -1.32 -9.08 12.53
C LEU A 163 -0.51 -9.13 11.22
N LEU A 164 -1.16 -9.41 10.09
CA LEU A 164 -0.51 -9.48 8.79
C LEU A 164 0.09 -8.14 8.39
N HIS A 165 -0.69 -7.08 8.47
CA HIS A 165 -0.26 -5.71 8.13
C HIS A 165 0.95 -5.27 8.98
N ALA A 166 0.93 -5.56 10.29
CA ALA A 166 2.08 -5.30 11.17
C ALA A 166 3.32 -6.13 10.77
N GLU A 167 3.15 -7.43 10.49
CA GLU A 167 4.25 -8.31 10.05
C GLU A 167 4.89 -7.81 8.75
N ASP A 168 4.07 -7.43 7.77
CA ASP A 168 4.54 -6.97 6.46
C ASP A 168 5.24 -5.61 6.56
N SER A 169 4.76 -4.72 7.43
CA SER A 169 5.45 -3.45 7.73
C SER A 169 6.85 -3.66 8.34
N PHE A 170 6.99 -4.62 9.28
CA PHE A 170 8.31 -4.96 9.82
C PHE A 170 9.24 -5.60 8.78
N LEU A 171 8.72 -6.48 7.93
CA LEU A 171 9.51 -7.09 6.85
C LEU A 171 9.94 -6.05 5.82
N PHE A 172 9.07 -5.09 5.53
CA PHE A 172 9.37 -4.00 4.60
C PHE A 172 10.55 -3.14 5.07
N LEU A 173 10.69 -2.88 6.37
CA LEU A 173 11.84 -2.10 6.89
C LEU A 173 13.18 -2.70 6.48
N ALA A 174 13.35 -4.01 6.64
CA ALA A 174 14.58 -4.70 6.24
C ALA A 174 14.79 -4.64 4.72
N TYR A 175 13.74 -4.94 3.95
CA TYR A 175 13.78 -4.89 2.49
C TYR A 175 14.06 -3.47 1.97
N GLY A 176 13.38 -2.46 2.50
CA GLY A 176 13.55 -1.07 2.11
C GLY A 176 14.98 -0.58 2.35
N CYS A 177 15.56 -0.89 3.52
CA CYS A 177 16.97 -0.57 3.81
C CYS A 177 17.94 -1.28 2.86
N ALA A 178 17.69 -2.56 2.52
CA ALA A 178 18.52 -3.29 1.57
C ALA A 178 18.46 -2.68 0.16
N VAL A 179 17.27 -2.28 -0.29
CA VAL A 179 17.08 -1.60 -1.59
C VAL A 179 17.80 -0.27 -1.63
N ASP A 180 17.66 0.55 -0.60
CA ASP A 180 18.32 1.87 -0.52
C ASP A 180 19.85 1.73 -0.57
N GLU A 181 20.42 0.88 0.29
CA GLU A 181 21.88 0.63 0.29
C GLU A 181 22.36 0.05 -1.05
N PHE A 182 21.58 -0.85 -1.66
CA PHE A 182 21.90 -1.38 -2.98
C PHE A 182 21.96 -0.28 -4.04
N GLN A 183 21.01 0.63 -4.07
CA GLN A 183 21.01 1.77 -5.00
C GLN A 183 22.24 2.64 -4.81
N HIS A 184 22.59 2.98 -3.56
CA HIS A 184 23.81 3.73 -3.27
C HIS A 184 25.07 3.06 -3.83
N ILE A 185 25.21 1.74 -3.63
CA ILE A 185 26.36 0.99 -4.16
C ILE A 185 26.37 1.01 -5.69
N MET A 186 25.20 0.83 -6.33
CA MET A 186 25.10 0.83 -7.80
C MET A 186 25.44 2.19 -8.40
N TYR A 187 24.97 3.29 -7.82
CA TYR A 187 25.27 4.64 -8.31
C TYR A 187 26.73 5.04 -8.08
N GLN A 188 27.35 4.57 -6.99
CA GLN A 188 28.77 4.79 -6.72
C GLN A 188 29.68 3.95 -7.62
N ASN A 189 29.20 2.82 -8.14
CA ASN A 189 29.97 1.87 -8.93
C ASN A 189 29.21 1.47 -10.22
N PRO A 190 29.02 2.39 -11.16
CA PRO A 190 28.19 2.16 -12.36
C PRO A 190 28.70 1.05 -13.27
N ASP A 191 29.99 0.75 -13.22
CA ASP A 191 30.66 -0.23 -14.07
C ASP A 191 30.59 -1.68 -13.55
N LEU A 192 29.88 -1.92 -12.44
CA LEU A 192 29.65 -3.29 -11.93
C LEU A 192 28.93 -4.15 -12.98
N THR A 193 29.49 -5.34 -13.21
CA THR A 193 28.84 -6.34 -14.06
C THR A 193 27.56 -6.87 -13.43
N PRO A 194 26.64 -7.48 -14.21
CA PRO A 194 25.43 -8.10 -13.65
C PRO A 194 25.72 -9.09 -12.51
N ASP A 195 26.77 -9.92 -12.66
CA ASP A 195 27.15 -10.91 -11.64
C ASP A 195 27.61 -10.23 -10.34
N GLN A 196 28.40 -9.14 -10.44
CA GLN A 196 28.81 -8.36 -9.28
C GLN A 196 27.61 -7.69 -8.59
N ARG A 197 26.62 -7.19 -9.36
CA ARG A 197 25.38 -6.63 -8.80
C ARG A 197 24.58 -7.70 -8.07
N ASN A 198 24.44 -8.89 -8.65
CA ASN A 198 23.78 -10.02 -8.00
C ASN A 198 24.49 -10.42 -6.71
N GLN A 199 25.84 -10.47 -6.72
CA GLN A 199 26.62 -10.78 -5.51
C GLN A 199 26.41 -9.72 -4.42
N THR A 200 26.42 -8.43 -4.78
CA THR A 200 26.14 -7.34 -3.85
C THR A 200 24.77 -7.48 -3.21
N TRP A 201 23.73 -7.84 -4.01
CA TRP A 201 22.39 -8.05 -3.46
C TRP A 201 22.37 -9.21 -2.45
N LEU A 202 23.01 -10.34 -2.75
CA LEU A 202 23.09 -11.48 -1.83
C LEU A 202 23.78 -11.12 -0.50
N GLU A 203 24.81 -10.26 -0.54
CA GLU A 203 25.46 -9.77 0.67
C GLU A 203 24.54 -8.90 1.53
N LEU A 204 23.71 -8.06 0.90
CA LEU A 204 22.70 -7.25 1.57
C LEU A 204 21.57 -8.09 2.15
N GLU A 205 21.11 -9.12 1.45
CA GLU A 205 20.14 -10.09 1.99
C GLU A 205 20.64 -10.80 3.24
N HIS A 206 21.93 -11.04 3.35
CA HIS A 206 22.55 -11.61 4.55
C HIS A 206 22.74 -10.58 5.68
N LYS A 207 22.84 -9.31 5.34
CA LYS A 207 23.03 -8.22 6.30
C LYS A 207 21.72 -7.84 6.99
N TYR A 208 20.62 -7.79 6.24
CA TYR A 208 19.31 -7.37 6.69
C TYR A 208 18.35 -8.55 6.91
#